data_56ae872d86ea79745c9d23ebccd63329
#
_entry.id   56ae872d86ea79745c9d23ebccd63329
#
_cell.length_a   1.000
_cell.length_b   1.000
_cell.length_c   1.000
_cell.angle_alpha   90.00
_cell.angle_beta   90.00
_cell.angle_gamma   90.00
#
_symmetry.space_group_name_H-M   'P 1'
#
loop_
_entity.id
_entity.type
_entity.pdbx_description
1 polymer ?
#
loop_
_entity_poly.entity_id
_entity_poly.type
_entity_poly.pdbx_seq_one_letter_code
_entity_poly.pdbx_strand_id
1 'polypeptide(L)'
;NRIGWLDPTFNMVLVLLFAVHPVHTEVVANIKSRDEIYCFLFLILSLLYFQKWLESANVKALAISGLWLLLSLLSKETSVAMLPVYLVVAFRKKANWGEALKATIGPSIATAVYLLIYFGVTRIMDKTEFDVLDNALVQQADSMDLLATKFWIVGSYFKLLLLPTPLFYDYGFNTVQISSL
;
A
#
# COMPACT_ATOMS: atom_id res chain seq x y z
N ASN A 1 21.54 15.95 -3.51
CA ASN A 1 20.87 16.04 -4.83
C ASN A 1 21.15 14.83 -5.73
N ARG A 2 20.85 13.59 -5.30
CA ARG A 2 21.03 12.40 -6.15
C ARG A 2 19.77 11.55 -6.30
N ILE A 3 18.61 12.08 -5.94
CA ILE A 3 17.30 11.47 -6.22
C ILE A 3 16.66 12.09 -7.47
N GLY A 4 17.22 13.20 -7.96
CA GLY A 4 16.69 13.96 -9.07
C GLY A 4 16.99 13.35 -10.43
N TRP A 5 16.12 12.48 -10.91
CA TRP A 5 16.00 12.15 -12.34
C TRP A 5 15.19 13.20 -13.09
N LEU A 6 14.49 14.02 -12.36
CA LEU A 6 13.59 15.04 -12.87
C LEU A 6 13.97 16.37 -12.24
N ASP A 7 13.75 17.43 -12.98
CA ASP A 7 13.88 18.80 -12.51
C ASP A 7 13.13 18.97 -11.16
N PRO A 8 13.71 19.70 -10.18
CA PRO A 8 13.04 19.99 -8.91
C PRO A 8 11.63 20.57 -9.08
N THR A 9 11.42 21.41 -10.11
CA THR A 9 10.11 21.96 -10.45
C THR A 9 9.12 20.87 -10.86
N PHE A 10 9.57 19.94 -11.69
CA PHE A 10 8.74 18.80 -12.11
C PHE A 10 8.38 17.88 -10.93
N ASN A 11 9.35 17.60 -10.03
CA ASN A 11 9.09 16.85 -8.81
C ASN A 11 8.05 17.54 -7.91
N MET A 12 8.14 18.87 -7.77
CA MET A 12 7.16 19.64 -7.01
C MET A 12 5.76 19.55 -7.63
N VAL A 13 5.66 19.65 -8.95
CA VAL A 13 4.38 19.50 -9.67
C VAL A 13 3.78 18.12 -9.44
N LEU A 14 4.58 17.05 -9.52
CA LEU A 14 4.10 15.69 -9.24
C LEU A 14 3.58 15.53 -7.81
N VAL A 15 4.30 16.06 -6.82
CA VAL A 15 3.87 16.02 -5.42
C VAL A 15 2.58 16.80 -5.20
N LEU A 16 2.44 17.97 -5.83
CA LEU A 16 1.21 18.76 -5.75
C LEU A 16 0.03 18.05 -6.41
N LEU A 17 0.23 17.50 -7.62
CA LEU A 17 -0.81 16.71 -8.30
C LEU A 17 -1.25 15.51 -7.46
N PHE A 18 -0.32 14.81 -6.83
CA PHE A 18 -0.64 13.75 -5.89
C PHE A 18 -1.44 14.28 -4.70
N ALA A 19 -0.97 15.35 -4.06
CA ALA A 19 -1.58 15.89 -2.83
C ALA A 19 -3.02 16.39 -3.05
N VAL A 20 -3.31 16.99 -4.22
CA VAL A 20 -4.66 17.53 -4.54
C VAL A 20 -5.55 16.54 -5.29
N HIS A 21 -5.07 15.30 -5.54
CA HIS A 21 -5.84 14.35 -6.32
C HIS A 21 -7.15 13.99 -5.62
N PRO A 22 -8.31 14.09 -6.29
CA PRO A 22 -9.62 13.89 -5.66
C PRO A 22 -9.82 12.51 -5.02
N VAL A 23 -9.08 11.49 -5.44
CA VAL A 23 -9.14 10.13 -4.86
C VAL A 23 -8.78 10.11 -3.37
N HIS A 24 -8.04 11.12 -2.88
CA HIS A 24 -7.67 11.23 -1.46
C HIS A 24 -8.76 11.83 -0.57
N THR A 25 -9.83 12.37 -1.17
CA THR A 25 -10.89 13.08 -0.43
C THR A 25 -11.53 12.19 0.63
N GLU A 26 -11.80 10.94 0.31
CA GLU A 26 -12.38 10.00 1.26
C GLU A 26 -11.45 9.75 2.44
N VAL A 27 -10.17 9.47 2.18
CA VAL A 27 -9.18 9.18 3.22
C VAL A 27 -8.98 10.36 4.15
N VAL A 28 -8.98 11.59 3.62
CA VAL A 28 -8.76 12.82 4.41
C VAL A 28 -10.00 13.26 5.17
N ALA A 29 -11.18 13.13 4.57
CA ALA A 29 -12.44 13.60 5.16
C ALA A 29 -13.07 12.59 6.14
N ASN A 30 -12.72 11.31 6.04
CA ASN A 30 -13.30 10.25 6.85
C ASN A 30 -12.45 9.97 8.10
N ILE A 31 -13.04 10.17 9.28
CA ILE A 31 -12.36 9.89 10.57
C ILE A 31 -11.93 8.42 10.69
N LYS A 32 -12.67 7.49 10.10
CA LYS A 32 -12.34 6.06 10.10
C LYS A 32 -11.04 5.76 9.35
N SER A 33 -10.70 6.55 8.33
CA SER A 33 -9.54 6.33 7.46
C SER A 33 -8.22 6.92 8.00
N ARG A 34 -8.16 7.28 9.29
CA ARG A 34 -6.92 7.75 9.93
C ARG A 34 -5.79 6.70 9.90
N ASP A 35 -6.13 5.43 9.92
CA ASP A 35 -5.23 4.30 9.77
C ASP A 35 -4.45 4.37 8.44
N GLU A 36 -5.11 4.76 7.33
CA GLU A 36 -4.49 4.99 6.03
C GLU A 36 -3.45 6.13 6.08
N ILE A 37 -3.80 7.24 6.75
CA ILE A 37 -2.91 8.40 6.86
C ILE A 37 -1.67 8.04 7.67
N TYR A 38 -1.82 7.35 8.80
CA TYR A 38 -0.69 6.88 9.60
C TYR A 38 0.15 5.84 8.86
N CYS A 39 -0.51 4.90 8.17
CA CYS A 39 0.15 3.91 7.33
C CYS A 39 1.05 4.60 6.30
N PHE A 40 0.52 5.56 5.55
CA PHE A 40 1.26 6.31 4.54
C PHE A 40 2.41 7.14 5.13
N LEU A 41 2.17 7.85 6.24
CA LEU A 41 3.19 8.63 6.94
C LEU A 41 4.37 7.76 7.37
N PHE A 42 4.09 6.65 8.06
CA PHE A 42 5.13 5.74 8.55
C PHE A 42 5.86 5.06 7.40
N LEU A 43 5.17 4.76 6.30
CA LEU A 43 5.79 4.21 5.10
C LEU A 43 6.77 5.19 4.47
N ILE A 44 6.42 6.47 4.33
CA ILE A 44 7.34 7.50 3.83
C ILE A 44 8.57 7.61 4.74
N LEU A 45 8.38 7.69 6.06
CA LEU A 45 9.49 7.74 7.01
C LEU A 45 10.38 6.50 6.88
N SER A 46 9.80 5.32 6.73
CA SER A 46 10.54 4.09 6.51
C SER A 46 11.39 4.16 5.25
N LEU A 47 10.83 4.60 4.12
CA LEU A 47 11.56 4.73 2.85
C LEU A 47 12.69 5.77 2.94
N LEU A 48 12.48 6.88 3.63
CA LEU A 48 13.54 7.90 3.84
C LEU A 48 14.72 7.33 4.62
N TYR A 49 14.47 6.58 5.70
CA TYR A 49 15.54 5.95 6.47
C TYR A 49 16.18 4.78 5.73
N PHE A 50 15.43 4.05 4.90
CA PHE A 50 15.96 3.03 4.02
C PHE A 50 16.93 3.62 2.99
N GLN A 51 16.57 4.74 2.34
CA GLN A 51 17.46 5.45 1.43
C GLN A 51 18.73 5.94 2.16
N LYS A 52 18.58 6.50 3.35
CA LYS A 52 19.72 6.93 4.16
C LYS A 52 20.67 5.77 4.48
N TRP A 53 20.13 4.59 4.78
CA TRP A 53 20.94 3.39 4.97
C TRP A 53 21.62 2.96 3.67
N LEU A 54 20.95 2.97 2.54
CA LEU A 54 21.57 2.65 1.24
C LEU A 54 22.75 3.57 0.90
N GLU A 55 22.77 4.80 1.42
CA GLU A 55 23.83 5.80 1.20
C GLU A 55 24.99 5.66 2.17
N SER A 56 24.71 5.45 3.43
CA SER A 56 25.67 5.52 4.53
C SER A 56 26.09 4.16 5.10
N ALA A 57 25.40 3.08 4.71
CA ALA A 57 25.52 1.74 5.30
C ALA A 57 25.31 1.72 6.84
N ASN A 58 24.66 2.76 7.40
CA ASN A 58 24.44 2.88 8.82
C ASN A 58 23.31 1.95 9.28
N VAL A 59 23.67 0.92 10.04
CA VAL A 59 22.73 -0.09 10.57
C VAL A 59 21.61 0.53 11.41
N LYS A 60 21.87 1.63 12.13
CA LYS A 60 20.83 2.34 12.88
C LYS A 60 19.74 2.89 11.94
N ALA A 61 20.13 3.40 10.76
CA ALA A 61 19.16 3.88 9.79
C ALA A 61 18.28 2.73 9.26
N LEU A 62 18.86 1.53 9.03
CA LEU A 62 18.10 0.35 8.66
C LEU A 62 17.13 -0.10 9.76
N ALA A 63 17.57 -0.13 11.00
CA ALA A 63 16.72 -0.48 12.15
C ALA A 63 15.55 0.49 12.30
N ILE A 64 15.78 1.80 12.17
CA ILE A 64 14.74 2.83 12.23
C ILE A 64 13.78 2.68 11.04
N SER A 65 14.28 2.37 9.84
CA SER A 65 13.44 2.07 8.69
C SER A 65 12.51 0.87 8.96
N GLY A 66 13.06 -0.22 9.51
CA GLY A 66 12.28 -1.40 9.89
C GLY A 66 11.21 -1.09 10.93
N LEU A 67 11.53 -0.26 11.93
CA LEU A 67 10.58 0.19 12.95
C LEU A 67 9.42 0.98 12.34
N TRP A 68 9.70 1.95 11.46
CA TRP A 68 8.66 2.71 10.78
C TRP A 68 7.81 1.83 9.84
N LEU A 69 8.44 0.86 9.16
CA LEU A 69 7.68 -0.11 8.34
C LEU A 69 6.75 -0.97 9.21
N LEU A 70 7.23 -1.43 10.37
CA LEU A 70 6.41 -2.21 11.29
C LEU A 70 5.21 -1.39 11.80
N LEU A 71 5.41 -0.11 12.15
CA LEU A 71 4.33 0.79 12.55
C LEU A 71 3.33 1.03 11.40
N SER A 72 3.81 1.13 10.16
CA SER A 72 2.97 1.22 8.98
C SER A 72 2.09 -0.03 8.81
N LEU A 73 2.70 -1.21 8.92
CA LEU A 73 2.00 -2.50 8.83
C LEU A 73 1.00 -2.72 9.96
N LEU A 74 1.32 -2.25 11.17
CA LEU A 74 0.39 -2.30 12.31
C LEU A 74 -0.75 -1.29 12.17
N SER A 75 -0.55 -0.21 11.43
CA SER A 75 -1.63 0.73 11.10
C SER A 75 -2.55 0.15 10.03
N LYS A 76 -1.98 -0.44 8.95
CA LYS A 76 -2.75 -1.10 7.89
C LYS A 76 -1.93 -2.16 7.17
N GLU A 77 -2.50 -3.34 7.03
CA GLU A 77 -1.86 -4.50 6.39
C GLU A 77 -1.52 -4.28 4.91
N THR A 78 -2.20 -3.35 4.24
CA THR A 78 -1.94 -3.01 2.83
C THR A 78 -0.50 -2.55 2.57
N SER A 79 0.23 -2.11 3.60
CA SER A 79 1.66 -1.78 3.51
C SER A 79 2.54 -2.95 3.05
N VAL A 80 2.08 -4.19 3.18
CA VAL A 80 2.79 -5.38 2.63
C VAL A 80 3.03 -5.22 1.13
N ALA A 81 2.06 -4.65 0.40
CA ALA A 81 2.15 -4.41 -1.04
C ALA A 81 3.29 -3.45 -1.44
N MET A 82 3.92 -2.77 -0.48
CA MET A 82 5.01 -1.82 -0.75
C MET A 82 6.40 -2.46 -0.78
N LEU A 83 6.55 -3.75 -0.47
CA LEU A 83 7.84 -4.44 -0.57
C LEU A 83 8.50 -4.31 -1.95
N PRO A 84 7.79 -4.41 -3.10
CA PRO A 84 8.36 -4.14 -4.41
C PRO A 84 8.95 -2.73 -4.55
N VAL A 85 8.40 -1.73 -3.86
CA VAL A 85 8.93 -0.36 -3.90
C VAL A 85 10.30 -0.29 -3.25
N TYR A 86 10.54 -1.01 -2.13
CA TYR A 86 11.88 -1.12 -1.54
C TYR A 86 12.88 -1.75 -2.50
N LEU A 87 12.45 -2.78 -3.24
CA LEU A 87 13.29 -3.43 -4.25
C LEU A 87 13.66 -2.45 -5.38
N VAL A 88 12.69 -1.70 -5.90
CA VAL A 88 12.92 -0.68 -6.94
C VAL A 88 13.89 0.40 -6.44
N VAL A 89 13.68 0.91 -5.23
CA VAL A 89 14.55 1.94 -4.60
C VAL A 89 15.96 1.39 -4.42
N ALA A 90 16.11 0.15 -3.95
CA ALA A 90 17.41 -0.51 -3.79
C ALA A 90 18.09 -0.76 -5.14
N PHE A 91 17.37 -1.22 -6.15
CA PHE A 91 17.89 -1.46 -7.50
C PHE A 91 18.41 -0.16 -8.15
N ARG A 92 17.65 0.92 -8.03
CA ARG A 92 18.08 2.23 -8.53
C ARG A 92 19.40 2.70 -7.92
N LYS A 93 19.65 2.36 -6.64
CA LYS A 93 20.88 2.76 -5.95
C LYS A 93 22.05 1.83 -6.22
N LYS A 94 21.81 0.53 -6.29
CA LYS A 94 22.84 -0.51 -6.42
C LYS A 94 23.14 -0.89 -7.88
N ALA A 95 22.20 -0.62 -8.81
CA ALA A 95 22.26 -0.97 -10.23
C ALA A 95 22.53 -2.47 -10.49
N ASN A 96 22.26 -3.32 -9.51
CA ASN A 96 22.44 -4.77 -9.57
C ASN A 96 21.29 -5.45 -8.80
N TRP A 97 20.62 -6.40 -9.43
CA TRP A 97 19.47 -7.11 -8.85
C TRP A 97 19.83 -7.93 -7.61
N GLY A 98 20.99 -8.59 -7.62
CA GLY A 98 21.45 -9.38 -6.47
C GLY A 98 21.69 -8.52 -5.23
N GLU A 99 22.33 -7.37 -5.40
CA GLU A 99 22.57 -6.41 -4.31
C GLU A 99 21.27 -5.73 -3.86
N ALA A 100 20.36 -5.45 -4.80
CA ALA A 100 19.05 -4.91 -4.48
C ALA A 100 18.22 -5.88 -3.64
N LEU A 101 18.18 -7.16 -4.02
CA LEU A 101 17.49 -8.20 -3.26
C LEU A 101 18.08 -8.37 -1.85
N LYS A 102 19.43 -8.37 -1.71
CA LYS A 102 20.06 -8.40 -0.39
C LYS A 102 19.68 -7.19 0.46
N ALA A 103 19.58 -6.02 -0.15
CA ALA A 103 19.18 -4.79 0.54
C ALA A 103 17.74 -4.87 1.08
N THR A 104 16.83 -5.57 0.43
CA THR A 104 15.44 -5.72 0.89
C THR A 104 15.26 -6.73 2.03
N ILE A 105 16.31 -7.43 2.46
CA ILE A 105 16.22 -8.37 3.60
C ILE A 105 15.71 -7.67 4.87
N GLY A 106 16.20 -6.44 5.16
CA GLY A 106 15.74 -5.68 6.33
C GLY A 106 14.22 -5.41 6.33
N PRO A 107 13.66 -4.76 5.30
CA PRO A 107 12.22 -4.61 5.15
C PRO A 107 11.46 -5.94 5.17
N SER A 108 12.00 -7.00 4.55
CA SER A 108 11.38 -8.33 4.55
C SER A 108 11.31 -8.94 5.96
N ILE A 109 12.32 -8.75 6.79
CA ILE A 109 12.31 -9.17 8.20
C ILE A 109 11.23 -8.42 8.98
N ALA A 110 11.11 -7.10 8.82
CA ALA A 110 10.06 -6.32 9.48
C ALA A 110 8.67 -6.82 9.08
N THR A 111 8.47 -7.11 7.80
CA THR A 111 7.22 -7.68 7.28
C THR A 111 6.97 -9.09 7.84
N ALA A 112 7.99 -9.94 7.93
CA ALA A 112 7.86 -11.28 8.50
C ALA A 112 7.47 -11.22 9.98
N VAL A 113 8.07 -10.31 10.76
CA VAL A 113 7.69 -10.06 12.16
C VAL A 113 6.22 -9.66 12.26
N TYR A 114 5.77 -8.73 11.41
CA TYR A 114 4.35 -8.35 11.37
C TYR A 114 3.45 -9.56 11.07
N LEU A 115 3.79 -10.35 10.05
CA LEU A 115 2.98 -11.53 9.68
C LEU A 115 2.92 -12.56 10.82
N LEU A 116 3.99 -12.76 11.57
CA LEU A 116 3.98 -13.63 12.75
C LEU A 116 3.02 -13.11 13.83
N ILE A 117 3.04 -11.79 14.09
CA ILE A 117 2.10 -11.15 15.03
C ILE A 117 0.67 -11.31 14.52
N TYR A 118 0.42 -10.98 13.26
CA TYR A 118 -0.88 -11.04 12.62
C TYR A 118 -1.49 -12.45 12.70
N PHE A 119 -0.76 -13.47 12.26
CA PHE A 119 -1.23 -14.86 12.33
C PHE A 119 -1.36 -15.39 13.77
N GLY A 120 -0.51 -14.91 14.70
CA GLY A 120 -0.63 -15.23 16.11
C GLY A 120 -1.91 -14.68 16.71
N VAL A 121 -2.25 -13.43 16.42
CA VAL A 121 -3.46 -12.77 16.93
C VAL A 121 -4.73 -13.31 16.26
N THR A 122 -4.74 -13.46 14.93
CA THR A 122 -5.93 -13.93 14.20
C THR A 122 -6.32 -15.38 14.50
N ARG A 123 -5.38 -16.20 14.95
CA ARG A 123 -5.70 -17.56 15.43
C ARG A 123 -6.46 -17.58 16.76
N ILE A 124 -6.34 -16.50 17.54
CA ILE A 124 -6.99 -16.38 18.86
C ILE A 124 -8.36 -15.72 18.72
N MET A 125 -8.55 -14.90 17.68
CA MET A 125 -9.82 -14.22 17.42
C MET A 125 -10.76 -15.12 16.63
N ASP A 126 -12.04 -15.16 17.04
CA ASP A 126 -13.08 -15.82 16.26
C ASP A 126 -13.21 -15.20 14.88
N LYS A 127 -13.44 -16.05 13.87
CA LYS A 127 -13.70 -15.60 12.51
C LYS A 127 -15.01 -14.85 12.48
N THR A 128 -14.96 -13.54 12.25
CA THR A 128 -16.16 -12.77 11.92
C THR A 128 -16.67 -13.25 10.56
N GLU A 129 -17.92 -13.72 10.51
CA GLU A 129 -18.59 -13.98 9.23
C GLU A 129 -18.84 -12.63 8.54
N PHE A 130 -18.33 -12.48 7.33
CA PHE A 130 -18.63 -11.30 6.50
C PHE A 130 -20.05 -11.40 5.99
N ASP A 131 -20.87 -10.38 6.24
CA ASP A 131 -22.21 -10.28 5.67
C ASP A 131 -22.12 -9.85 4.19
N VAL A 132 -23.10 -10.32 3.40
CA VAL A 132 -23.30 -9.92 2.00
C VAL A 132 -23.46 -8.39 1.86
N LEU A 133 -24.00 -7.74 2.90
CA LEU A 133 -24.17 -6.28 2.93
C LEU A 133 -22.82 -5.54 2.99
N ASP A 134 -21.81 -6.15 3.61
CA ASP A 134 -20.48 -5.56 3.76
C ASP A 134 -19.55 -5.86 2.58
N ASN A 135 -19.81 -6.95 1.85
CA ASN A 135 -18.94 -7.36 0.74
C ASN A 135 -19.74 -8.05 -0.38
N ALA A 136 -19.87 -7.35 -1.51
CA ALA A 136 -20.56 -7.88 -2.69
C ALA A 136 -19.95 -9.20 -3.23
N LEU A 137 -18.67 -9.49 -2.95
CA LEU A 137 -18.01 -10.71 -3.39
C LEU A 137 -18.40 -11.95 -2.55
N VAL A 138 -19.12 -11.77 -1.44
CA VAL A 138 -19.67 -12.88 -0.63
C VAL A 138 -20.94 -13.48 -1.24
N GLN A 139 -21.56 -12.79 -2.23
CA GLN A 139 -22.70 -13.32 -2.96
C GLN A 139 -22.33 -14.66 -3.62
N GLN A 140 -23.28 -15.60 -3.64
CA GLN A 140 -23.12 -16.87 -4.33
C GLN A 140 -23.12 -16.61 -5.86
N ALA A 141 -21.92 -16.47 -6.40
CA ALA A 141 -21.66 -16.34 -7.83
C ALA A 141 -20.73 -17.45 -8.30
N ASP A 142 -20.77 -17.77 -9.57
CA ASP A 142 -19.81 -18.70 -10.17
C ASP A 142 -18.38 -18.17 -9.98
N SER A 143 -17.42 -19.08 -9.86
CA SER A 143 -15.99 -18.73 -9.66
C SER A 143 -15.44 -17.85 -10.77
N MET A 144 -15.94 -18.02 -12.01
CA MET A 144 -15.54 -17.21 -13.16
C MET A 144 -16.11 -15.79 -13.08
N ASP A 145 -17.37 -15.65 -12.66
CA ASP A 145 -18.00 -14.34 -12.47
C ASP A 145 -17.34 -13.55 -11.31
N LEU A 146 -16.94 -14.25 -10.23
CA LEU A 146 -16.17 -13.64 -9.17
C LEU A 146 -14.80 -13.15 -9.65
N LEU A 147 -14.13 -13.92 -10.51
CA LEU A 147 -12.84 -13.53 -11.07
C LEU A 147 -13.01 -12.32 -11.99
N ALA A 148 -14.01 -12.33 -12.88
CA ALA A 148 -14.32 -11.22 -13.75
C ALA A 148 -14.63 -9.94 -12.95
N THR A 149 -15.42 -10.05 -11.88
CA THR A 149 -15.75 -8.94 -10.98
C THR A 149 -14.50 -8.37 -10.31
N LYS A 150 -13.57 -9.22 -9.84
CA LYS A 150 -12.29 -8.76 -9.27
C LYS A 150 -11.46 -7.98 -10.29
N PHE A 151 -11.35 -8.45 -11.52
CA PHE A 151 -10.64 -7.71 -12.57
C PHE A 151 -11.34 -6.39 -12.93
N TRP A 152 -12.66 -6.36 -12.96
CA TRP A 152 -13.42 -5.15 -13.19
C TRP A 152 -13.17 -4.11 -12.06
N ILE A 153 -13.18 -4.55 -10.80
CA ILE A 153 -12.86 -3.69 -9.64
C ILE A 153 -11.45 -3.11 -9.78
N VAL A 154 -10.44 -3.93 -10.06
CA VAL A 154 -9.07 -3.47 -10.26
C VAL A 154 -8.98 -2.46 -11.41
N GLY A 155 -9.64 -2.74 -12.55
CA GLY A 155 -9.72 -1.82 -13.68
C GLY A 155 -10.39 -0.49 -13.30
N SER A 156 -11.41 -0.54 -12.47
CA SER A 156 -12.11 0.66 -11.96
C SER A 156 -11.21 1.51 -11.08
N TYR A 157 -10.37 0.92 -10.23
CA TYR A 157 -9.37 1.67 -9.46
C TYR A 157 -8.34 2.36 -10.38
N PHE A 158 -7.85 1.68 -11.42
CA PHE A 158 -6.96 2.32 -12.40
C PHE A 158 -7.64 3.49 -13.13
N LYS A 159 -8.92 3.32 -13.49
CA LYS A 159 -9.71 4.41 -14.08
C LYS A 159 -9.79 5.61 -13.13
N LEU A 160 -10.10 5.40 -11.84
CA LEU A 160 -10.21 6.46 -10.84
C LEU A 160 -8.89 7.19 -10.58
N LEU A 161 -7.74 6.51 -10.72
CA LEU A 161 -6.43 7.14 -10.63
C LEU A 161 -6.12 8.09 -11.78
N LEU A 162 -6.74 7.88 -12.95
CA LEU A 162 -6.53 8.72 -14.14
C LEU A 162 -7.66 9.73 -14.34
N LEU A 163 -8.89 9.30 -14.08
CA LEU A 163 -10.12 10.07 -14.24
C LEU A 163 -10.99 9.86 -12.99
N PRO A 164 -10.84 10.69 -11.96
CA PRO A 164 -11.53 10.53 -10.68
C PRO A 164 -13.01 10.94 -10.76
N THR A 165 -13.76 10.34 -11.68
CA THR A 165 -15.18 10.58 -11.90
C THR A 165 -15.90 9.31 -12.38
N PRO A 166 -17.07 8.98 -11.79
CA PRO A 166 -17.63 9.51 -10.55
C PRO A 166 -16.90 8.96 -9.31
N LEU A 167 -16.76 9.79 -8.29
CA LEU A 167 -16.31 9.33 -6.96
C LEU A 167 -17.54 9.03 -6.12
N PHE A 168 -17.57 7.82 -5.56
CA PHE A 168 -18.60 7.44 -4.57
C PHE A 168 -17.96 7.44 -3.18
N TYR A 169 -18.74 7.84 -2.19
CA TYR A 169 -18.32 7.82 -0.81
C TYR A 169 -18.14 6.40 -0.28
N ASP A 170 -19.00 5.48 -0.75
CA ASP A 170 -18.98 4.07 -0.37
C ASP A 170 -19.37 3.20 -1.56
N TYR A 171 -18.68 2.08 -1.70
CA TYR A 171 -18.96 1.05 -2.71
C TYR A 171 -19.66 -0.15 -2.02
N GLY A 172 -20.70 0.14 -1.23
CA GLY A 172 -21.48 -0.84 -0.51
C GLY A 172 -22.36 -1.72 -1.39
N PHE A 173 -23.37 -2.32 -0.77
CA PHE A 173 -24.31 -3.24 -1.41
C PHE A 173 -24.89 -2.64 -2.71
N ASN A 174 -24.89 -3.43 -3.77
CA ASN A 174 -25.43 -3.10 -5.09
C ASN A 174 -24.71 -1.98 -5.90
N THR A 175 -23.62 -1.40 -5.37
CA THR A 175 -22.81 -0.43 -6.12
C THR A 175 -21.87 -1.13 -7.11
N VAL A 176 -21.36 -2.30 -6.71
CA VAL A 176 -20.58 -3.18 -7.58
C VAL A 176 -21.45 -4.35 -8.00
N GLN A 177 -21.88 -4.36 -9.27
CA GLN A 177 -22.61 -5.50 -9.83
C GLN A 177 -21.64 -6.62 -10.19
N ILE A 178 -22.04 -7.87 -9.91
CA ILE A 178 -21.27 -9.03 -10.35
C ILE A 178 -21.24 -9.04 -11.88
N SER A 179 -20.04 -8.98 -12.46
CA SER A 179 -19.86 -9.04 -13.90
C SER A 179 -20.01 -10.49 -14.37
N SER A 180 -20.99 -10.76 -15.23
CA SER A 180 -21.08 -12.02 -15.95
C SER A 180 -20.18 -11.96 -17.19
N LEU A 181 -19.50 -13.06 -17.50
CA LEU A 181 -18.74 -13.25 -18.74
C LEU A 181 -19.66 -13.58 -19.89
#